data_53ab6d0ed514225ed71fb725a0fd19ea
#
_entry.id   53ab6d0ed514225ed71fb725a0fd19ea
#
_cell.length_a   1.000
_cell.length_b   1.000
_cell.length_c   1.000
_cell.angle_alpha   90.00
_cell.angle_beta   90.00
_cell.angle_gamma   90.00
#
_symmetry.space_group_name_H-M   'P 1'
#
loop_
_entity.id
_entity.type
_entity.pdbx_description
1 polymer ?
#
loop_
_entity_poly.entity_id
_entity_poly.type
_entity_poly.pdbx_seq_one_letter_code
_entity_poly.pdbx_strand_id
1 'polypeptide(L)'
;MTIVARSKQSTEKKRRSSKSTGTASEIDGAGAHRGDANPRHSRRTIIIAALFAAVIVAAAGIGVYLLNGGSSAWNASDASAATFVGSDVCAGCHQTEAKLWHGSHHEQAMDHATEKSVLGDFNDAGFNYYGMHSRFFRKDGKFLLETDGPDGRLATFEVKYTFGVYPLQQYLIEFADGRIQALSIAWDSRSKEQGGQRWFHLYPNEDIKHDDILHWTKLNQNWNFMCSECHSTGVQKNYDAKDDHFHTSWSEISVGCETCHGQGSRHVAWATSLQRAPVMSMVLTALPRGVSLSSPVTKS
;
A
#
# COMPACT_ATOMS: atom_id res chain seq x y z
N MET A 1 -19.02 39.94 20.63
CA MET A 1 -18.31 40.58 19.50
C MET A 1 -18.54 39.73 18.27
N THR A 2 -19.40 40.23 17.38
CA THR A 2 -20.05 39.53 16.26
C THR A 2 -19.12 39.56 15.06
N ILE A 3 -18.87 38.47 14.39
CA ILE A 3 -18.29 38.47 13.06
C ILE A 3 -19.09 37.53 12.12
N VAL A 4 -19.61 38.18 11.17
CA VAL A 4 -20.45 37.99 10.01
C VAL A 4 -19.91 36.94 9.02
N ALA A 5 -20.83 36.12 8.55
CA ALA A 5 -20.71 35.26 7.38
C ALA A 5 -20.60 36.07 6.08
N ARG A 6 -19.84 35.58 5.11
CA ARG A 6 -19.85 36.09 3.74
C ARG A 6 -19.89 34.93 2.71
N SER A 7 -21.06 34.80 2.12
CA SER A 7 -21.35 34.00 0.93
C SER A 7 -20.63 34.58 -0.29
N LYS A 8 -20.21 33.75 -1.23
CA LYS A 8 -19.92 34.14 -2.61
C LYS A 8 -20.60 33.22 -3.59
N GLN A 9 -21.33 33.92 -4.46
CA GLN A 9 -22.22 33.46 -5.50
C GLN A 9 -21.51 32.76 -6.67
N SER A 10 -22.25 31.83 -7.23
CA SER A 10 -22.19 31.23 -8.56
C SER A 10 -22.31 32.28 -9.68
N THR A 11 -21.52 32.13 -10.74
CA THR A 11 -21.77 32.77 -12.05
C THR A 11 -21.87 31.71 -13.13
N GLU A 12 -23.10 31.57 -13.58
CA GLU A 12 -23.58 30.85 -14.75
C GLU A 12 -23.15 31.59 -16.03
N LYS A 13 -22.59 30.91 -17.03
CA LYS A 13 -22.28 31.48 -18.35
C LYS A 13 -23.03 30.75 -19.44
N LYS A 14 -24.01 31.49 -19.94
CA LYS A 14 -25.03 31.28 -20.96
C LYS A 14 -24.43 30.92 -22.33
N ARG A 15 -24.90 29.83 -22.91
CA ARG A 15 -24.73 29.42 -24.32
C ARG A 15 -25.55 30.29 -25.23
N ARG A 16 -24.97 30.85 -26.29
CA ARG A 16 -25.70 31.43 -27.43
C ARG A 16 -25.53 30.53 -28.65
N SER A 17 -26.70 30.13 -29.18
CA SER A 17 -26.91 29.48 -30.46
C SER A 17 -27.06 30.60 -31.52
N SER A 18 -26.44 30.43 -32.68
CA SER A 18 -26.81 31.17 -33.87
C SER A 18 -27.02 30.22 -35.05
N LYS A 19 -28.22 30.30 -35.55
CA LYS A 19 -28.76 29.62 -36.73
C LYS A 19 -28.61 30.60 -37.91
N SER A 20 -28.15 30.16 -39.06
CA SER A 20 -28.25 30.90 -40.32
C SER A 20 -28.70 29.98 -41.43
N THR A 21 -29.80 30.34 -41.99
CA THR A 21 -30.48 29.81 -43.18
C THR A 21 -30.11 30.63 -44.42
N GLY A 22 -30.21 30.04 -45.61
CA GLY A 22 -30.25 30.71 -46.89
C GLY A 22 -29.63 29.87 -47.99
N THR A 23 -30.18 29.50 -48.93
CA THR A 23 -31.23 29.63 -49.96
C THR A 23 -30.66 29.06 -51.24
N ALA A 24 -31.46 28.31 -51.93
CA ALA A 24 -31.23 27.69 -53.22
C ALA A 24 -31.21 28.71 -54.35
N SER A 25 -30.51 28.40 -55.41
CA SER A 25 -30.90 28.77 -56.75
C SER A 25 -30.43 27.78 -57.82
N GLU A 26 -31.37 27.35 -58.55
CA GLU A 26 -31.41 26.51 -59.73
C GLU A 26 -31.03 27.35 -60.95
N ILE A 27 -30.28 26.84 -61.94
CA ILE A 27 -30.44 27.16 -63.38
C ILE A 27 -29.82 26.00 -64.20
N ASP A 28 -30.63 25.63 -65.21
CA ASP A 28 -30.45 24.68 -66.30
C ASP A 28 -29.31 24.99 -67.28
N GLY A 29 -28.89 23.93 -68.02
CA GLY A 29 -28.18 24.13 -69.30
C GLY A 29 -27.56 22.88 -69.89
N ALA A 30 -28.25 22.34 -70.88
CA ALA A 30 -27.87 21.13 -71.65
C ALA A 30 -26.60 21.29 -72.50
N GLY A 31 -25.98 20.17 -72.82
CA GLY A 31 -24.94 20.07 -73.86
C GLY A 31 -24.22 18.69 -73.90
N ALA A 32 -24.77 17.82 -74.74
CA ALA A 32 -24.15 16.53 -75.04
C ALA A 32 -22.93 16.68 -75.96
N HIS A 33 -21.79 16.12 -75.56
CA HIS A 33 -20.74 15.68 -76.50
C HIS A 33 -20.17 14.35 -76.05
N ARG A 34 -20.48 13.29 -76.82
CA ARG A 34 -19.76 12.01 -76.80
C ARG A 34 -18.38 12.26 -77.42
N GLY A 35 -17.35 12.03 -76.58
CA GLY A 35 -15.97 11.92 -77.05
C GLY A 35 -15.42 10.60 -76.46
N ASP A 36 -15.27 9.58 -77.34
CA ASP A 36 -14.55 8.36 -77.04
C ASP A 36 -13.10 8.70 -76.81
N ALA A 37 -12.70 8.72 -75.51
CA ALA A 37 -11.29 8.80 -75.08
C ALA A 37 -10.84 7.45 -74.55
N ASN A 38 -10.16 6.68 -75.44
CA ASN A 38 -9.39 5.51 -75.07
C ASN A 38 -8.24 5.95 -74.13
N PRO A 39 -8.21 5.61 -72.84
CA PRO A 39 -7.14 6.07 -71.98
C PRO A 39 -5.91 5.20 -72.22
N ARG A 40 -4.99 5.68 -73.07
CA ARG A 40 -3.60 5.18 -73.04
C ARG A 40 -2.98 5.60 -71.72
N HIS A 41 -3.21 4.80 -70.66
CA HIS A 41 -2.46 4.99 -69.39
C HIS A 41 -0.95 4.92 -69.65
N SER A 42 -0.30 6.07 -69.58
CA SER A 42 1.16 6.16 -69.66
C SER A 42 1.79 5.20 -68.66
N ARG A 43 2.82 4.46 -69.06
CA ARG A 43 3.59 3.58 -68.17
C ARG A 43 3.96 4.26 -66.86
N ARG A 44 4.14 5.59 -66.86
CA ARG A 44 4.36 6.41 -65.65
C ARG A 44 3.19 6.38 -64.69
N THR A 45 1.93 6.46 -65.18
CA THR A 45 0.71 6.45 -64.33
C THR A 45 0.53 5.10 -63.68
N ILE A 46 0.84 4.01 -64.42
CA ILE A 46 0.77 2.62 -63.85
C ILE A 46 1.84 2.44 -62.78
N ILE A 47 3.07 2.95 -63.00
CA ILE A 47 4.15 2.85 -62.00
C ILE A 47 3.79 3.66 -60.75
N ILE A 48 3.24 4.87 -60.89
CA ILE A 48 2.81 5.69 -59.74
C ILE A 48 1.73 5.02 -58.95
N ALA A 49 0.71 4.45 -59.63
CA ALA A 49 -0.39 3.73 -58.98
C ALA A 49 0.12 2.47 -58.23
N ALA A 50 1.11 1.73 -58.81
CA ALA A 50 1.70 0.57 -58.18
C ALA A 50 2.56 0.96 -56.93
N LEU A 51 3.27 2.06 -56.98
CA LEU A 51 4.02 2.58 -55.83
C LEU A 51 3.06 3.02 -54.69
N PHE A 52 1.99 3.69 -55.04
CA PHE A 52 0.96 4.09 -54.04
C PHE A 52 0.32 2.89 -53.39
N ALA A 53 -0.04 1.84 -54.17
CA ALA A 53 -0.58 0.61 -53.64
C ALA A 53 0.41 -0.12 -52.73
N ALA A 54 1.71 -0.14 -53.06
CA ALA A 54 2.76 -0.73 -52.23
C ALA A 54 2.92 0.03 -50.91
N VAL A 55 2.84 1.37 -50.90
CA VAL A 55 2.90 2.19 -49.67
C VAL A 55 1.68 1.92 -48.79
N ILE A 56 0.49 1.80 -49.36
CA ILE A 56 -0.73 1.49 -48.59
C ILE A 56 -0.63 0.10 -47.96
N VAL A 57 -0.16 -0.91 -48.70
CA VAL A 57 0.05 -2.28 -48.16
C VAL A 57 1.11 -2.28 -47.06
N ALA A 58 2.21 -1.56 -47.24
CA ALA A 58 3.24 -1.42 -46.20
C ALA A 58 2.69 -0.69 -44.95
N ALA A 59 1.94 0.40 -45.12
CA ALA A 59 1.31 1.11 -44.02
C ALA A 59 0.27 0.25 -43.29
N ALA A 60 -0.55 -0.52 -44.03
CA ALA A 60 -1.48 -1.46 -43.44
C ALA A 60 -0.76 -2.58 -42.70
N GLY A 61 0.33 -3.13 -43.24
CA GLY A 61 1.19 -4.12 -42.59
C GLY A 61 1.83 -3.60 -41.31
N ILE A 62 2.35 -2.37 -41.33
CA ILE A 62 2.88 -1.70 -40.15
C ILE A 62 1.76 -1.43 -39.12
N GLY A 63 0.58 -1.00 -39.56
CA GLY A 63 -0.58 -0.81 -38.71
C GLY A 63 -1.02 -2.10 -38.02
N VAL A 64 -1.11 -3.21 -38.75
CA VAL A 64 -1.41 -4.53 -38.18
C VAL A 64 -0.29 -5.01 -37.25
N TYR A 65 0.97 -4.78 -37.61
CA TYR A 65 2.12 -5.09 -36.75
C TYR A 65 2.10 -4.27 -35.45
N LEU A 66 1.81 -2.97 -35.50
CA LEU A 66 1.72 -2.11 -34.32
C LEU A 66 0.48 -2.44 -33.48
N LEU A 67 -0.63 -2.82 -34.09
CA LEU A 67 -1.85 -3.23 -33.38
C LEU A 67 -1.73 -4.64 -32.78
N ASN A 68 -1.04 -5.55 -33.42
CA ASN A 68 -0.87 -6.93 -32.94
C ASN A 68 0.46 -7.19 -32.25
N GLY A 69 1.53 -6.43 -32.53
CA GLY A 69 2.86 -6.60 -31.95
C GLY A 69 3.09 -5.78 -30.68
N GLY A 70 2.17 -4.84 -30.37
CA GLY A 70 2.23 -4.06 -29.13
C GLY A 70 1.53 -4.69 -27.93
N SER A 71 0.80 -5.76 -28.14
CA SER A 71 0.19 -6.55 -27.08
C SER A 71 0.93 -7.89 -26.95
N SER A 72 2.17 -7.87 -26.42
CA SER A 72 2.44 -8.81 -25.35
C SER A 72 1.46 -8.43 -24.27
N ALA A 73 0.18 -8.77 -24.47
CA ALA A 73 -0.76 -8.87 -23.38
C ALA A 73 -0.09 -9.82 -22.41
N TRP A 74 0.51 -9.28 -21.38
CA TRP A 74 0.61 -9.99 -20.13
C TRP A 74 -0.79 -10.50 -19.93
N ASN A 75 -0.96 -11.82 -20.11
CA ASN A 75 -2.24 -12.46 -19.90
C ASN A 75 -2.58 -12.16 -18.44
N ALA A 76 -3.34 -11.10 -18.24
CA ALA A 76 -3.85 -10.70 -16.92
C ALA A 76 -4.79 -11.79 -16.35
N SER A 77 -5.14 -12.78 -17.16
CA SER A 77 -5.94 -13.94 -16.78
C SER A 77 -5.20 -14.97 -15.90
N ASP A 78 -3.84 -15.00 -15.91
CA ASP A 78 -3.06 -15.89 -15.04
C ASP A 78 -2.34 -15.16 -13.90
N ALA A 79 -2.54 -13.87 -13.77
CA ALA A 79 -2.03 -13.11 -12.67
C ALA A 79 -2.96 -13.25 -11.47
N SER A 80 -2.91 -14.38 -10.76
CA SER A 80 -3.42 -14.42 -9.37
C SER A 80 -2.92 -13.18 -8.65
N ALA A 81 -3.79 -12.51 -7.91
CA ALA A 81 -3.41 -11.32 -7.17
C ALA A 81 -2.15 -11.65 -6.34
N ALA A 82 -1.19 -10.72 -6.29
CA ALA A 82 -0.04 -10.91 -5.42
C ALA A 82 -0.53 -11.07 -3.98
N THR A 83 0.19 -11.85 -3.18
CA THR A 83 -0.14 -12.13 -1.77
C THR A 83 1.08 -11.86 -0.89
N PHE A 84 0.83 -11.63 0.38
CA PHE A 84 1.88 -11.54 1.38
C PHE A 84 2.52 -12.91 1.59
N VAL A 85 3.83 -12.93 1.80
CA VAL A 85 4.63 -14.16 2.02
C VAL A 85 5.35 -14.15 3.37
N GLY A 86 5.46 -12.98 4.01
CA GLY A 86 6.13 -12.79 5.30
C GLY A 86 7.62 -12.50 5.20
N SER A 87 8.13 -11.80 6.20
CA SER A 87 9.53 -11.35 6.27
C SER A 87 10.53 -12.49 6.31
N ASP A 88 10.18 -13.64 6.89
CA ASP A 88 11.05 -14.82 6.92
C ASP A 88 11.38 -15.35 5.52
N VAL A 89 10.41 -15.32 4.61
CA VAL A 89 10.64 -15.70 3.21
C VAL A 89 11.61 -14.74 2.53
N CYS A 90 11.47 -13.44 2.80
CA CYS A 90 12.38 -12.41 2.29
C CYS A 90 13.80 -12.60 2.83
N ALA A 91 13.94 -12.87 4.14
CA ALA A 91 15.19 -13.11 4.83
C ALA A 91 15.98 -14.31 4.25
N GLY A 92 15.29 -15.30 3.68
CA GLY A 92 15.93 -16.44 3.02
C GLY A 92 16.90 -16.06 1.90
N CYS A 93 16.66 -14.95 1.21
CA CYS A 93 17.52 -14.43 0.13
C CYS A 93 18.20 -13.10 0.52
N HIS A 94 17.51 -12.21 1.24
CA HIS A 94 17.96 -10.87 1.61
C HIS A 94 18.51 -10.82 3.05
N GLN A 95 19.52 -11.65 3.33
CA GLN A 95 20.05 -11.86 4.69
C GLN A 95 20.65 -10.59 5.30
N THR A 96 21.27 -9.72 4.51
CA THR A 96 21.88 -8.47 4.98
C THR A 96 20.82 -7.50 5.45
N GLU A 97 19.79 -7.32 4.68
CA GLU A 97 18.65 -6.45 4.96
C GLU A 97 17.85 -6.97 6.17
N ALA A 98 17.64 -8.29 6.24
CA ALA A 98 17.00 -8.94 7.37
C ALA A 98 17.75 -8.72 8.69
N LYS A 99 19.10 -8.79 8.68
CA LYS A 99 19.92 -8.49 9.86
C LYS A 99 19.77 -7.05 10.34
N LEU A 100 19.58 -6.08 9.42
CA LEU A 100 19.34 -4.66 9.77
C LEU A 100 17.93 -4.42 10.28
N TRP A 101 16.98 -5.22 9.81
CA TRP A 101 15.58 -5.14 10.25
C TRP A 101 15.37 -5.78 11.62
N HIS A 102 16.02 -6.92 11.91
CA HIS A 102 15.95 -7.58 13.20
C HIS A 102 16.44 -6.67 14.34
N GLY A 103 15.64 -6.55 15.39
CA GLY A 103 15.89 -5.67 16.53
C GLY A 103 15.59 -4.18 16.25
N SER A 104 15.16 -3.83 15.04
CA SER A 104 14.77 -2.46 14.70
C SER A 104 13.43 -2.06 15.33
N HIS A 105 13.15 -0.76 15.37
CA HIS A 105 11.84 -0.25 15.80
C HIS A 105 10.70 -0.70 14.87
N HIS A 106 10.97 -1.05 13.63
CA HIS A 106 9.98 -1.59 12.70
C HIS A 106 9.55 -3.00 13.12
N GLU A 107 10.51 -3.90 13.38
CA GLU A 107 10.19 -5.24 13.90
C GLU A 107 9.46 -5.17 15.24
N GLN A 108 9.79 -4.18 16.08
CA GLN A 108 9.25 -4.00 17.42
C GLN A 108 8.06 -3.00 17.46
N ALA A 109 7.49 -2.65 16.29
CA ALA A 109 6.41 -1.67 16.22
C ALA A 109 5.15 -2.15 16.95
N MET A 110 4.88 -3.47 16.96
CA MET A 110 3.84 -4.14 17.71
C MET A 110 4.25 -5.60 17.95
N ASP A 111 3.88 -6.16 19.10
CA ASP A 111 4.09 -7.58 19.42
C ASP A 111 3.03 -8.07 20.42
N HIS A 112 2.89 -9.38 20.57
CA HIS A 112 2.11 -9.96 21.67
C HIS A 112 2.73 -9.58 23.00
N ALA A 113 1.89 -9.36 24.03
CA ALA A 113 2.37 -9.06 25.37
C ALA A 113 2.96 -10.31 26.03
N THR A 114 4.27 -10.37 26.06
CA THR A 114 5.07 -11.50 26.61
C THR A 114 6.12 -10.97 27.58
N GLU A 115 6.75 -11.86 28.34
CA GLU A 115 7.89 -11.51 29.21
C GLU A 115 9.07 -10.88 28.44
N LYS A 116 9.17 -11.13 27.13
CA LYS A 116 10.23 -10.60 26.29
C LYS A 116 9.86 -9.21 25.74
N SER A 117 8.61 -8.99 25.36
CA SER A 117 8.16 -7.79 24.67
C SER A 117 7.71 -6.66 25.59
N VAL A 118 7.22 -6.99 26.80
CA VAL A 118 6.72 -5.99 27.76
C VAL A 118 7.89 -5.35 28.52
N LEU A 119 8.03 -4.02 28.37
CA LEU A 119 9.07 -3.22 29.01
C LEU A 119 8.64 -2.58 30.32
N GLY A 120 7.33 -2.33 30.49
CA GLY A 120 6.75 -1.65 31.63
C GLY A 120 6.80 -2.47 32.91
N ASP A 121 6.78 -1.77 34.04
CA ASP A 121 6.74 -2.43 35.35
C ASP A 121 5.32 -2.92 35.66
N PHE A 122 5.10 -4.23 35.57
CA PHE A 122 3.88 -4.93 35.95
C PHE A 122 4.03 -5.68 37.30
N ASN A 123 4.96 -5.27 38.16
CA ASN A 123 5.14 -5.85 39.50
C ASN A 123 4.30 -5.08 40.53
N ASP A 124 3.01 -5.02 40.33
CA ASP A 124 2.07 -4.34 41.21
C ASP A 124 2.28 -2.81 41.24
N ALA A 125 2.73 -2.24 40.12
CA ALA A 125 3.05 -0.82 39.99
C ALA A 125 1.76 0.03 39.91
N GLY A 126 1.73 1.15 40.64
CA GLY A 126 0.63 2.11 40.62
C GLY A 126 0.96 3.35 39.80
N PHE A 127 -0.07 3.95 39.20
CA PHE A 127 0.01 5.25 38.54
C PHE A 127 -1.23 6.09 38.86
N ASN A 128 -1.01 7.34 39.29
CA ASN A 128 -2.08 8.27 39.62
C ASN A 128 -2.19 9.37 38.57
N TYR A 129 -3.44 9.61 38.12
CA TYR A 129 -3.73 10.61 37.12
C TYR A 129 -5.09 11.27 37.45
N TYR A 130 -5.10 12.56 37.83
CA TYR A 130 -6.29 13.34 38.17
C TYR A 130 -7.32 12.61 39.09
N GLY A 131 -6.79 11.89 40.09
CA GLY A 131 -7.61 11.15 41.07
C GLY A 131 -7.99 9.74 40.65
N MET A 132 -7.69 9.35 39.41
CA MET A 132 -7.77 7.96 38.98
C MET A 132 -6.51 7.23 39.36
N HIS A 133 -6.65 6.10 40.04
CA HIS A 133 -5.55 5.20 40.40
C HIS A 133 -5.55 3.99 39.48
N SER A 134 -4.55 3.87 38.63
CA SER A 134 -4.35 2.69 37.77
C SER A 134 -3.29 1.79 38.39
N ARG A 135 -3.43 0.47 38.22
CA ARG A 135 -2.56 -0.57 38.77
C ARG A 135 -2.15 -1.55 37.68
N PHE A 136 -0.87 -1.79 37.54
CA PHE A 136 -0.28 -2.71 36.55
C PHE A 136 0.28 -3.93 37.29
N PHE A 137 -0.23 -5.12 36.97
CA PHE A 137 0.13 -6.32 37.70
C PHE A 137 0.12 -7.56 36.81
N ARG A 138 0.63 -8.68 37.37
CA ARG A 138 0.62 -9.98 36.70
C ARG A 138 -0.25 -10.96 37.48
N LYS A 139 -1.00 -11.76 36.75
CA LYS A 139 -1.77 -12.85 37.31
C LYS A 139 -1.95 -13.95 36.26
N ASP A 140 -1.72 -15.19 36.66
CA ASP A 140 -1.91 -16.39 35.80
C ASP A 140 -1.14 -16.30 34.47
N GLY A 141 0.09 -15.73 34.48
CA GLY A 141 0.91 -15.54 33.29
C GLY A 141 0.47 -14.41 32.36
N LYS A 142 -0.50 -13.60 32.78
CA LYS A 142 -1.04 -12.47 32.01
C LYS A 142 -0.59 -11.13 32.57
N PHE A 143 -0.41 -10.15 31.70
CA PHE A 143 -0.23 -8.76 32.04
C PHE A 143 -1.62 -8.10 32.17
N LEU A 144 -1.91 -7.54 33.33
CA LEU A 144 -3.20 -6.96 33.65
C LEU A 144 -3.08 -5.51 34.07
N LEU A 145 -4.08 -4.75 33.71
CA LEU A 145 -4.26 -3.36 34.09
C LEU A 145 -5.61 -3.20 34.76
N GLU A 146 -5.63 -2.60 35.96
CA GLU A 146 -6.85 -2.08 36.58
C GLU A 146 -6.87 -0.56 36.37
N THR A 147 -7.90 -0.04 35.71
CA THR A 147 -8.11 1.40 35.45
C THR A 147 -9.58 1.65 35.17
N ASP A 148 -9.97 2.91 34.91
CA ASP A 148 -11.32 3.25 34.54
C ASP A 148 -11.69 2.71 33.14
N GLY A 149 -12.88 2.15 33.08
CA GLY A 149 -13.50 1.65 31.85
C GLY A 149 -14.32 2.72 31.12
N PRO A 150 -15.07 2.31 30.08
CA PRO A 150 -15.90 3.22 29.27
C PRO A 150 -17.02 3.91 30.05
N ASP A 151 -17.36 3.40 31.23
CA ASP A 151 -18.37 3.93 32.18
C ASP A 151 -17.77 4.69 33.36
N GLY A 152 -16.43 4.88 33.38
CA GLY A 152 -15.69 5.55 34.44
C GLY A 152 -15.48 4.72 35.70
N ARG A 153 -15.88 3.46 35.71
CA ARG A 153 -15.67 2.54 36.84
C ARG A 153 -14.37 1.79 36.67
N LEU A 154 -13.70 1.52 37.78
CA LEU A 154 -12.52 0.66 37.77
C LEU A 154 -12.88 -0.75 37.27
N ALA A 155 -12.12 -1.23 36.31
CA ALA A 155 -12.22 -2.57 35.77
C ALA A 155 -10.82 -3.11 35.44
N THR A 156 -10.71 -4.43 35.41
CA THR A 156 -9.46 -5.12 35.06
C THR A 156 -9.50 -5.51 33.60
N PHE A 157 -8.43 -5.15 32.88
CA PHE A 157 -8.23 -5.43 31.47
C PHE A 157 -6.98 -6.26 31.25
N GLU A 158 -7.01 -7.19 30.31
CA GLU A 158 -5.83 -7.93 29.87
C GLU A 158 -5.10 -7.15 28.77
N VAL A 159 -3.82 -6.92 28.96
CA VAL A 159 -2.93 -6.39 27.92
C VAL A 159 -2.62 -7.50 26.93
N LYS A 160 -3.06 -7.34 25.70
CA LYS A 160 -2.87 -8.33 24.62
C LYS A 160 -1.60 -8.09 23.82
N TYR A 161 -1.27 -6.79 23.58
CA TYR A 161 -0.16 -6.43 22.71
C TYR A 161 0.65 -5.29 23.31
N THR A 162 1.94 -5.26 22.96
CA THR A 162 2.81 -4.10 23.11
C THR A 162 2.77 -3.27 21.84
N PHE A 163 2.98 -1.96 21.95
CA PHE A 163 2.84 -1.00 20.88
C PHE A 163 3.97 0.02 20.95
N GLY A 164 4.95 -0.11 20.06
CA GLY A 164 6.21 0.62 20.10
C GLY A 164 7.18 0.07 21.14
N VAL A 165 8.40 0.61 21.13
CA VAL A 165 9.52 0.16 22.00
C VAL A 165 10.32 1.31 22.56
N TYR A 166 10.57 2.39 21.82
CA TYR A 166 11.38 3.52 22.20
C TYR A 166 10.91 4.81 21.49
N PRO A 167 10.84 5.97 22.17
CA PRO A 167 11.18 6.23 23.58
C PRO A 167 10.09 5.81 24.57
N LEU A 168 8.97 5.33 24.07
CA LEU A 168 7.85 4.88 24.88
C LEU A 168 7.29 3.55 24.35
N GLN A 169 6.63 2.81 25.23
CA GLN A 169 5.81 1.66 24.89
C GLN A 169 4.40 1.87 25.43
N GLN A 170 3.42 1.80 24.54
CA GLN A 170 2.00 1.71 24.91
C GLN A 170 1.55 0.26 24.97
N TYR A 171 0.35 0.06 25.48
CA TYR A 171 -0.27 -1.26 25.62
C TYR A 171 -1.64 -1.25 24.97
N LEU A 172 -1.96 -2.36 24.32
CA LEU A 172 -3.22 -2.52 23.60
C LEU A 172 -4.11 -3.52 24.33
N ILE A 173 -5.37 -3.14 24.48
CA ILE A 173 -6.42 -3.90 25.12
C ILE A 173 -7.47 -4.25 24.07
N GLU A 174 -7.81 -5.53 23.96
CA GLU A 174 -8.84 -6.03 23.05
C GLU A 174 -10.17 -6.16 23.77
N PHE A 175 -11.21 -5.59 23.19
CA PHE A 175 -12.58 -5.67 23.66
C PHE A 175 -13.35 -6.80 22.97
N ALA A 176 -14.48 -7.21 23.57
CA ALA A 176 -15.29 -8.32 23.07
C ALA A 176 -15.86 -8.08 21.66
N ASP A 177 -15.99 -6.84 21.24
CA ASP A 177 -16.43 -6.42 19.90
C ASP A 177 -15.26 -6.32 18.88
N GLY A 178 -14.10 -6.85 19.23
CA GLY A 178 -12.91 -6.85 18.39
C GLY A 178 -12.21 -5.49 18.26
N ARG A 179 -12.67 -4.46 18.97
CA ARG A 179 -11.93 -3.21 19.08
C ARG A 179 -10.66 -3.45 19.87
N ILE A 180 -9.55 -2.96 19.34
CA ILE A 180 -8.26 -2.91 20.01
C ILE A 180 -8.02 -1.44 20.37
N GLN A 181 -7.88 -1.15 21.66
CA GLN A 181 -7.74 0.21 22.18
C GLN A 181 -6.34 0.44 22.73
N ALA A 182 -5.71 1.55 22.30
CA ALA A 182 -4.43 1.97 22.82
C ALA A 182 -4.61 2.71 24.15
N LEU A 183 -3.94 2.24 25.19
CA LEU A 183 -3.96 2.87 26.50
C LEU A 183 -3.28 4.22 26.46
N SER A 184 -3.88 5.25 27.08
CA SER A 184 -3.26 6.58 27.19
C SER A 184 -2.17 6.66 28.25
N ILE A 185 -2.01 5.64 29.09
CA ILE A 185 -0.88 5.50 30.01
C ILE A 185 0.18 4.65 29.33
N ALA A 186 1.38 5.20 29.20
CA ALA A 186 2.51 4.56 28.51
C ALA A 186 3.70 4.38 29.45
N TRP A 187 4.58 3.46 29.08
CA TRP A 187 5.87 3.28 29.73
C TRP A 187 6.95 4.09 29.01
N ASP A 188 7.64 4.96 29.73
CA ASP A 188 8.82 5.65 29.26
C ASP A 188 10.02 4.69 29.29
N SER A 189 10.41 4.17 28.13
CA SER A 189 11.45 3.16 28.00
C SER A 189 12.88 3.72 28.01
N ARG A 190 13.04 5.04 28.06
CA ARG A 190 14.37 5.66 28.20
C ARG A 190 15.01 5.23 29.51
N SER A 191 16.33 5.42 29.61
CA SER A 191 17.04 5.10 30.85
C SER A 191 16.62 6.02 32.02
N LYS A 192 16.85 5.62 33.25
CA LYS A 192 16.56 6.44 34.45
C LYS A 192 17.33 7.76 34.44
N GLU A 193 18.55 7.75 33.92
CA GLU A 193 19.41 8.96 33.78
C GLU A 193 18.78 9.98 32.82
N GLN A 194 17.99 9.52 31.88
CA GLN A 194 17.24 10.34 30.93
C GLN A 194 15.83 10.70 31.43
N GLY A 195 15.48 10.34 32.69
CA GLY A 195 14.16 10.55 33.28
C GLY A 195 13.10 9.53 32.87
N GLY A 196 13.50 8.42 32.26
CA GLY A 196 12.65 7.31 31.87
C GLY A 196 12.44 6.26 32.97
N GLN A 197 12.07 5.04 32.58
CA GLN A 197 11.72 3.90 33.44
C GLN A 197 10.61 4.24 34.44
N ARG A 198 9.51 4.79 33.88
CA ARG A 198 8.32 5.19 34.63
C ARG A 198 7.06 5.14 33.77
N TRP A 199 5.93 5.02 34.45
CA TRP A 199 4.63 5.25 33.85
C TRP A 199 4.37 6.75 33.68
N PHE A 200 3.70 7.16 32.61
CA PHE A 200 3.26 8.52 32.38
C PHE A 200 2.00 8.52 31.50
N HIS A 201 1.22 9.59 31.59
CA HIS A 201 0.05 9.79 30.74
C HIS A 201 0.42 10.63 29.51
N LEU A 202 -0.11 10.29 28.34
CA LEU A 202 0.17 10.97 27.08
C LEU A 202 -0.38 12.42 27.06
N TYR A 203 -1.38 12.68 27.87
CA TYR A 203 -1.99 14.00 28.06
C TYR A 203 -1.80 14.48 29.51
N PRO A 204 -0.57 14.81 29.95
CA PRO A 204 -0.27 14.99 31.37
C PRO A 204 -0.92 16.23 31.99
N ASN A 205 -1.34 17.21 31.19
CA ASN A 205 -1.92 18.47 31.63
C ASN A 205 -3.43 18.59 31.40
N GLU A 206 -4.09 17.50 31.03
CA GLU A 206 -5.51 17.47 30.72
C GLU A 206 -6.21 16.45 31.61
N ASP A 207 -7.33 16.84 32.25
CA ASP A 207 -8.13 15.95 33.09
C ASP A 207 -9.16 15.18 32.24
N ILE A 208 -8.67 14.14 31.53
CA ILE A 208 -9.48 13.33 30.61
C ILE A 208 -10.31 12.32 31.40
N LYS A 209 -11.62 12.45 31.33
CA LYS A 209 -12.61 11.55 31.96
C LYS A 209 -13.16 10.55 30.93
N HIS A 210 -13.85 9.52 31.43
CA HIS A 210 -14.43 8.42 30.63
C HIS A 210 -15.40 8.87 29.51
N ASP A 211 -16.00 10.03 29.60
CA ASP A 211 -16.89 10.64 28.61
C ASP A 211 -16.16 11.54 27.60
N ASP A 212 -14.89 11.89 27.86
CA ASP A 212 -14.05 12.66 26.95
C ASP A 212 -13.71 11.84 25.69
N ILE A 213 -13.66 12.51 24.53
CA ILE A 213 -13.29 11.89 23.24
C ILE A 213 -11.84 11.38 23.22
N LEU A 214 -10.96 11.94 24.05
CA LEU A 214 -9.55 11.53 24.17
C LEU A 214 -9.35 10.37 25.16
N HIS A 215 -10.41 9.95 25.87
CA HIS A 215 -10.33 8.82 26.78
C HIS A 215 -9.87 7.54 26.02
N TRP A 216 -9.06 6.71 26.67
CA TRP A 216 -8.45 5.54 26.03
C TRP A 216 -9.45 4.54 25.44
N THR A 217 -10.70 4.52 25.91
CA THR A 217 -11.77 3.67 25.37
C THR A 217 -12.51 4.26 24.16
N LYS A 218 -12.17 5.49 23.72
CA LYS A 218 -12.87 6.18 22.65
C LYS A 218 -12.17 6.02 21.29
N LEU A 219 -12.84 6.52 20.25
CA LEU A 219 -12.44 6.31 18.86
C LEU A 219 -11.02 6.80 18.54
N ASN A 220 -10.57 7.90 19.15
CA ASN A 220 -9.23 8.43 18.92
C ASN A 220 -8.10 7.50 19.36
N GLN A 221 -8.39 6.54 20.22
CA GLN A 221 -7.45 5.52 20.70
C GLN A 221 -7.73 4.14 20.08
N ASN A 222 -8.63 4.06 19.09
CA ASN A 222 -8.92 2.81 18.41
C ASN A 222 -7.78 2.43 17.47
N TRP A 223 -7.04 1.39 17.81
CA TRP A 223 -5.91 0.90 17.04
C TRP A 223 -6.32 0.40 15.65
N ASN A 224 -7.47 -0.30 15.52
CA ASN A 224 -7.94 -0.86 14.25
C ASN A 224 -8.06 0.21 13.16
N PHE A 225 -8.44 1.44 13.54
CA PHE A 225 -8.62 2.56 12.61
C PHE A 225 -7.42 3.50 12.53
N MET A 226 -6.82 3.81 13.68
CA MET A 226 -5.90 4.95 13.78
C MET A 226 -4.43 4.55 13.60
N CYS A 227 -4.07 3.31 13.90
CA CYS A 227 -2.66 2.94 14.10
C CYS A 227 -2.23 1.72 13.26
N SER A 228 -3.15 0.78 13.02
CA SER A 228 -2.84 -0.55 12.52
C SER A 228 -2.09 -0.58 11.19
N GLU A 229 -2.44 0.31 10.25
CA GLU A 229 -1.84 0.34 8.90
C GLU A 229 -0.36 0.75 8.90
N CYS A 230 0.08 1.50 9.95
CA CYS A 230 1.47 1.92 10.09
C CYS A 230 2.28 1.01 11.02
N HIS A 231 1.63 0.19 11.84
CA HIS A 231 2.27 -0.62 12.88
C HIS A 231 2.19 -2.13 12.65
N SER A 232 1.50 -2.57 11.59
CA SER A 232 1.40 -3.98 11.20
C SER A 232 1.44 -4.11 9.67
N THR A 233 1.66 -5.33 9.18
CA THR A 233 1.77 -5.63 7.75
C THR A 233 0.47 -6.24 7.22
N GLY A 234 -0.03 -5.75 6.08
CA GLY A 234 -1.14 -6.37 5.37
C GLY A 234 -2.46 -6.38 6.14
N VAL A 235 -2.74 -5.32 6.88
CA VAL A 235 -3.92 -5.20 7.74
C VAL A 235 -5.21 -5.22 6.92
N GLN A 236 -6.16 -6.02 7.39
CA GLN A 236 -7.54 -6.05 6.93
C GLN A 236 -8.43 -5.72 8.15
N LYS A 237 -9.09 -4.56 8.13
CA LYS A 237 -9.92 -4.10 9.26
C LYS A 237 -11.13 -4.98 9.49
N ASN A 238 -11.75 -5.47 8.41
CA ASN A 238 -12.89 -6.37 8.40
C ASN A 238 -13.99 -5.94 9.39
N TYR A 239 -14.31 -4.65 9.38
CA TYR A 239 -15.37 -4.11 10.23
C TYR A 239 -16.73 -4.48 9.66
N ASP A 240 -17.56 -5.14 10.50
CA ASP A 240 -18.97 -5.42 10.20
C ASP A 240 -19.85 -4.34 10.83
N ALA A 241 -20.44 -3.50 9.98
CA ALA A 241 -21.29 -2.41 10.40
C ALA A 241 -22.68 -2.85 10.91
N LYS A 242 -23.07 -4.11 10.70
CA LYS A 242 -24.37 -4.63 11.20
C LYS A 242 -24.26 -4.98 12.67
N ASP A 243 -23.15 -5.58 13.04
CA ASP A 243 -22.92 -6.08 14.39
C ASP A 243 -21.99 -5.17 15.20
N ASP A 244 -21.54 -4.03 14.60
CA ASP A 244 -20.57 -3.10 15.18
C ASP A 244 -19.33 -3.83 15.72
N HIS A 245 -18.77 -4.73 14.88
CA HIS A 245 -17.71 -5.64 15.28
C HIS A 245 -16.51 -5.58 14.34
N PHE A 246 -15.30 -5.69 14.88
CA PHE A 246 -14.05 -5.82 14.12
C PHE A 246 -13.59 -7.28 14.08
N HIS A 247 -13.25 -7.74 12.89
CA HIS A 247 -12.58 -9.02 12.64
C HIS A 247 -11.18 -8.76 12.05
N THR A 248 -10.47 -7.79 12.61
CA THR A 248 -9.19 -7.32 12.07
C THR A 248 -8.18 -8.46 12.02
N SER A 249 -7.51 -8.55 10.89
CA SER A 249 -6.41 -9.50 10.65
C SER A 249 -5.23 -8.79 9.99
N TRP A 250 -4.07 -9.40 10.06
CA TRP A 250 -2.82 -8.92 9.48
C TRP A 250 -1.98 -10.09 8.97
N SER A 251 -1.05 -9.79 8.07
CA SER A 251 -0.09 -10.78 7.61
C SER A 251 1.05 -10.97 8.60
N GLU A 252 1.57 -9.86 9.16
CA GLU A 252 2.54 -9.86 10.25
C GLU A 252 2.12 -8.81 11.28
N ILE A 253 2.35 -9.13 12.57
CA ILE A 253 1.94 -8.28 13.69
C ILE A 253 2.70 -6.95 13.71
N SER A 254 3.91 -6.92 13.17
CA SER A 254 4.81 -5.76 13.14
C SER A 254 4.97 -5.20 11.72
N VAL A 255 5.81 -4.18 11.56
CA VAL A 255 6.19 -3.62 10.27
C VAL A 255 7.24 -4.49 9.62
N GLY A 256 6.80 -5.46 8.82
CA GLY A 256 7.64 -6.35 8.04
C GLY A 256 8.12 -5.76 6.72
N CYS A 257 8.89 -6.54 5.96
CA CYS A 257 9.44 -6.12 4.67
C CYS A 257 8.35 -5.66 3.69
N GLU A 258 7.25 -6.39 3.65
CA GLU A 258 6.16 -6.17 2.69
C GLU A 258 5.30 -4.93 3.00
N THR A 259 5.41 -4.33 4.19
CA THR A 259 4.76 -3.05 4.49
C THR A 259 5.28 -1.93 3.59
N CYS A 260 6.58 -1.95 3.28
CA CYS A 260 7.23 -0.95 2.41
C CYS A 260 7.36 -1.43 0.96
N HIS A 261 7.62 -2.72 0.74
CA HIS A 261 7.90 -3.29 -0.58
C HIS A 261 6.66 -3.85 -1.30
N GLY A 262 5.54 -3.99 -0.59
CA GLY A 262 4.33 -4.62 -1.12
C GLY A 262 4.41 -6.15 -1.17
N GLN A 263 3.34 -6.78 -1.62
CA GLN A 263 3.14 -8.24 -1.63
C GLN A 263 4.19 -8.98 -2.47
N GLY A 264 4.97 -9.85 -1.85
CA GLY A 264 6.18 -10.46 -2.40
C GLY A 264 5.99 -11.73 -3.22
N SER A 265 4.80 -12.35 -3.25
CA SER A 265 4.62 -13.66 -3.84
C SER A 265 5.11 -13.78 -5.30
N ARG A 266 4.85 -12.75 -6.13
CA ARG A 266 5.28 -12.72 -7.53
C ARG A 266 6.80 -12.58 -7.66
N HIS A 267 7.42 -11.76 -6.80
CA HIS A 267 8.86 -11.62 -6.76
C HIS A 267 9.54 -12.94 -6.37
N VAL A 268 9.03 -13.61 -5.35
CA VAL A 268 9.54 -14.92 -4.91
C VAL A 268 9.41 -15.96 -6.03
N ALA A 269 8.26 -16.03 -6.69
CA ALA A 269 8.05 -16.95 -7.83
C ALA A 269 9.03 -16.67 -8.97
N TRP A 270 9.23 -15.41 -9.33
CA TRP A 270 10.19 -14.99 -10.35
C TRP A 270 11.63 -15.37 -9.96
N ALA A 271 12.09 -15.00 -8.77
CA ALA A 271 13.44 -15.29 -8.29
C ALA A 271 13.74 -16.80 -8.24
N THR A 272 12.77 -17.59 -7.78
CA THR A 272 12.88 -19.06 -7.74
C THR A 272 12.94 -19.67 -9.14
N SER A 273 12.21 -19.10 -10.11
CA SER A 273 12.27 -19.58 -11.50
C SER A 273 13.63 -19.37 -12.14
N LEU A 274 14.30 -18.26 -11.84
CA LEU A 274 15.66 -17.99 -12.31
C LEU A 274 16.68 -18.98 -11.74
N GLN A 275 16.55 -19.36 -10.47
CA GLN A 275 17.41 -20.34 -9.84
C GLN A 275 17.25 -21.76 -10.44
N ARG A 276 16.08 -22.09 -10.96
CA ARG A 276 15.78 -23.37 -11.62
C ARG A 276 16.17 -23.40 -13.09
N ALA A 277 16.44 -22.25 -13.72
CA ALA A 277 16.87 -22.22 -15.12
C ALA A 277 18.25 -22.88 -15.25
N PRO A 278 18.44 -23.90 -16.11
CA PRO A 278 19.74 -24.53 -16.30
C PRO A 278 20.75 -23.48 -16.77
N VAL A 279 21.91 -23.39 -16.12
CA VAL A 279 22.99 -22.44 -16.40
C VAL A 279 23.41 -22.44 -17.89
N MET A 280 23.19 -23.55 -18.57
CA MET A 280 23.53 -23.74 -19.99
C MET A 280 22.69 -22.86 -20.94
N SER A 281 21.47 -22.42 -20.55
CA SER A 281 20.65 -21.54 -21.37
C SER A 281 21.08 -20.07 -21.32
N MET A 282 21.71 -19.63 -20.23
CA MET A 282 22.18 -18.24 -20.10
C MET A 282 23.47 -17.97 -20.86
N VAL A 283 24.35 -18.98 -21.03
CA VAL A 283 25.62 -18.80 -21.74
C VAL A 283 25.41 -18.73 -23.26
N LEU A 284 24.38 -19.42 -23.80
CA LEU A 284 24.16 -19.44 -25.25
C LEU A 284 23.52 -18.14 -25.79
N THR A 285 22.84 -17.37 -24.94
CA THR A 285 22.22 -16.10 -25.35
C THR A 285 23.15 -14.88 -25.16
N ALA A 286 24.23 -15.04 -24.38
CA ALA A 286 25.17 -13.96 -24.08
C ALA A 286 26.38 -13.89 -25.04
N LEU A 287 26.58 -14.91 -25.90
CA LEU A 287 27.68 -14.86 -26.87
C LEU A 287 27.20 -14.19 -28.17
N PRO A 288 27.81 -13.06 -28.57
CA PRO A 288 27.58 -12.49 -29.87
C PRO A 288 28.00 -13.52 -30.93
N ARG A 289 27.08 -13.81 -31.87
CA ARG A 289 27.40 -14.65 -33.03
C ARG A 289 28.57 -14.06 -33.79
N GLY A 290 29.79 -14.68 -33.65
CA GLY A 290 30.93 -14.25 -34.42
C GLY A 290 32.31 -14.25 -33.74
N VAL A 291 32.46 -14.71 -32.49
CA VAL A 291 33.78 -14.85 -31.88
C VAL A 291 34.31 -16.26 -32.10
N SER A 292 35.19 -16.41 -33.08
CA SER A 292 36.03 -17.59 -33.30
C SER A 292 37.13 -17.63 -32.25
N LEU A 293 37.12 -18.64 -31.39
CA LEU A 293 38.22 -18.91 -30.45
C LEU A 293 39.34 -19.58 -31.22
N SER A 294 40.35 -18.80 -31.66
CA SER A 294 41.60 -19.33 -32.21
C SER A 294 42.73 -19.06 -31.23
N SER A 295 43.33 -20.15 -30.79
CA SER A 295 44.72 -20.42 -30.41
C SER A 295 45.21 -20.22 -28.97
N PRO A 296 46.01 -21.15 -28.48
CA PRO A 296 46.54 -21.16 -27.13
C PRO A 296 47.80 -20.31 -27.00
N VAL A 297 47.93 -19.60 -25.93
CA VAL A 297 49.15 -18.91 -25.53
C VAL A 297 50.11 -19.90 -24.90
N THR A 298 51.22 -20.13 -25.59
CA THR A 298 52.40 -20.84 -25.06
C THR A 298 53.11 -19.96 -24.05
N LYS A 299 53.42 -20.54 -22.90
CA LYS A 299 54.29 -19.95 -21.88
C LYS A 299 55.75 -19.95 -22.37
N SER A 300 56.43 -18.89 -22.16
CA SER A 300 57.87 -18.79 -21.93
C SER A 300 58.15 -18.01 -20.66
#